data_7b1d97d21b170df80b898b3d0e294aa6
#
_entry.id   7b1d97d21b170df80b898b3d0e294aa6
#
_cell.length_a   1.000
_cell.length_b   1.000
_cell.length_c   1.000
_cell.angle_alpha   90.00
_cell.angle_beta   90.00
_cell.angle_gamma   90.00
#
_symmetry.space_group_name_H-M   'P 1'
#
loop_
_entity.id
_entity.type
_entity.pdbx_description
1 polymer ?
#
loop_
_entity_poly.entity_id
_entity_poly.type
_entity_poly.pdbx_seq_one_letter_code
_entity_poly.pdbx_strand_id
1 'polypeptide(L)'
;MSYRLISFSINIHRWLPSAARTILLFLFLLNTCHVQAQIADTSKQLNSENKWIESLDDYIGLKLGVSNNIETFSLNVNDNTYTLYPNTSNVARLYFNFRMISLYYSYVPLFLPGNNDDDTKGKTSSVGYGLDFTFAKVSTSLSYDRTEGYYLKNTLFYDRTWEPGDEYILFPNLVTKSIEGETSYKLNPNFSRSAVSSQTSRQLQSAGSFIPTLIYRYYITENQPVGGAQHSKNFQLILGAGYYYTYVLKKNFYISGGAMPGLGYMFTGLKFNHAGENEVVNKSIPIGLISGQAGVGYNGRLFYAGAYWSGSNAGYKPKNATAVNTNSTFYYQFFVGYRFKAPKFLRKSYDDVMDFLLE
;
A
#
# COMPACT_ATOMS: atom_id res chain seq x y z
N MET A 1 -6.78 39.67 12.75
CA MET A 1 -5.60 38.81 12.61
C MET A 1 -5.83 37.92 11.40
N SER A 2 -5.17 38.20 10.29
CA SER A 2 -5.43 37.56 9.00
C SER A 2 -4.61 36.28 8.91
N TYR A 3 -5.28 35.15 8.86
CA TYR A 3 -4.65 33.84 8.59
C TYR A 3 -4.34 33.74 7.09
N ARG A 4 -3.05 33.73 6.74
CA ARG A 4 -2.58 33.37 5.41
C ARG A 4 -2.70 31.83 5.26
N LEU A 5 -3.64 31.40 4.46
CA LEU A 5 -3.67 30.04 3.93
C LEU A 5 -2.45 29.84 3.02
N ILE A 6 -1.54 28.98 3.44
CA ILE A 6 -0.42 28.53 2.61
C ILE A 6 -1.01 27.57 1.59
N SER A 7 -1.23 28.06 0.36
CA SER A 7 -1.63 27.23 -0.76
C SER A 7 -0.43 26.38 -1.21
N PHE A 8 -0.38 25.12 -0.83
CA PHE A 8 0.48 24.13 -1.47
C PHE A 8 -0.11 23.81 -2.84
N SER A 9 0.23 24.57 -3.86
CA SER A 9 -0.07 24.18 -5.24
C SER A 9 0.94 23.12 -5.69
N ILE A 10 0.58 21.85 -5.51
CA ILE A 10 1.28 20.76 -6.17
C ILE A 10 0.97 20.88 -7.66
N ASN A 11 1.96 21.27 -8.46
CA ASN A 11 1.85 21.44 -9.91
C ASN A 11 1.80 20.05 -10.60
N ILE A 12 0.74 19.28 -10.34
CA ILE A 12 0.43 17.97 -10.97
C ILE A 12 0.08 18.19 -12.47
N HIS A 13 -0.24 19.42 -12.85
CA HIS A 13 -0.76 19.76 -14.18
C HIS A 13 0.20 19.52 -15.36
N ARG A 14 1.49 19.33 -15.13
CA ARG A 14 2.47 19.27 -16.23
C ARG A 14 2.83 17.86 -16.72
N TRP A 15 2.39 16.80 -16.01
CA TRP A 15 2.99 15.47 -16.20
C TRP A 15 2.02 14.33 -16.50
N LEU A 16 0.70 14.55 -16.36
CA LEU A 16 -0.30 13.53 -16.69
C LEU A 16 -0.98 13.86 -18.02
N PRO A 17 -1.27 12.85 -18.88
CA PRO A 17 -2.11 13.01 -20.06
C PRO A 17 -3.46 13.64 -19.68
N SER A 18 -4.04 14.45 -20.58
CA SER A 18 -5.31 15.15 -20.31
C SER A 18 -6.43 14.21 -19.83
N ALA A 19 -6.53 13.03 -20.43
CA ALA A 19 -7.48 11.99 -20.02
C ALA A 19 -7.29 11.51 -18.57
N ALA A 20 -6.06 11.31 -18.12
CA ALA A 20 -5.77 10.88 -16.75
C ALA A 20 -6.10 11.97 -15.72
N ARG A 21 -5.94 13.25 -16.08
CA ARG A 21 -6.35 14.39 -15.23
C ARG A 21 -7.86 14.43 -15.05
N THR A 22 -8.60 14.25 -16.14
CA THR A 22 -10.07 14.25 -16.13
C THR A 22 -10.60 13.07 -15.30
N ILE A 23 -9.99 11.89 -15.41
CA ILE A 23 -10.35 10.70 -14.62
C ILE A 23 -10.05 10.93 -13.13
N LEU A 24 -8.90 11.51 -12.77
CA LEU A 24 -8.55 11.83 -11.37
C LEU A 24 -9.50 12.87 -10.77
N LEU A 25 -9.85 13.91 -11.50
CA LEU A 25 -10.83 14.92 -11.09
C LEU A 25 -12.23 14.32 -10.96
N PHE A 26 -12.62 13.46 -11.89
CA PHE A 26 -13.92 12.78 -11.84
C PHE A 26 -14.00 11.78 -10.67
N LEU A 27 -12.92 11.04 -10.37
CA LEU A 27 -12.81 10.17 -9.21
C LEU A 27 -12.82 10.97 -7.90
N PHE A 28 -12.17 12.13 -7.84
CA PHE A 28 -12.21 13.01 -6.69
C PHE A 28 -13.64 13.57 -6.46
N LEU A 29 -14.32 14.00 -7.51
CA LEU A 29 -15.71 14.48 -7.46
C LEU A 29 -16.71 13.37 -7.12
N LEU A 30 -16.53 12.15 -7.64
CA LEU A 30 -17.35 11.00 -7.27
C LEU A 30 -17.23 10.65 -5.79
N ASN A 31 -16.02 10.72 -5.22
CA ASN A 31 -15.82 10.50 -3.78
C ASN A 31 -16.51 11.56 -2.93
N THR A 32 -16.50 12.83 -3.33
CA THR A 32 -17.18 13.90 -2.57
C THR A 32 -18.69 13.77 -2.59
N CYS A 33 -19.32 13.39 -3.72
CA CYS A 33 -20.75 13.20 -3.82
C CYS A 33 -21.26 11.96 -3.04
N HIS A 34 -20.50 10.85 -3.01
CA HIS A 34 -20.89 9.66 -2.27
C HIS A 34 -20.66 9.78 -0.76
N VAL A 35 -19.69 10.58 -0.32
CA VAL A 35 -19.41 10.83 1.10
C VAL A 35 -20.62 11.50 1.76
N GLN A 36 -21.23 12.51 1.16
CA GLN A 36 -22.40 13.19 1.75
C GLN A 36 -23.63 12.28 1.95
N ALA A 37 -23.93 11.39 0.99
CA ALA A 37 -25.06 10.48 1.09
C ALA A 37 -24.88 9.39 2.17
N GLN A 38 -23.64 8.96 2.42
CA GLN A 38 -23.33 7.90 3.38
C GLN A 38 -23.19 8.41 4.83
N ILE A 39 -22.83 9.67 5.01
CA ILE A 39 -22.70 10.31 6.32
C ILE A 39 -24.05 10.40 7.04
N ALA A 40 -25.11 10.72 6.32
CA ALA A 40 -26.47 10.76 6.86
C ALA A 40 -26.97 9.38 7.34
N ASP A 41 -26.50 8.29 6.73
CA ASP A 41 -26.86 6.91 7.09
C ASP A 41 -26.04 6.40 8.30
N THR A 42 -24.81 6.89 8.45
CA THR A 42 -23.89 6.49 9.54
C THR A 42 -24.31 7.07 10.89
N SER A 43 -24.83 8.29 10.93
CA SER A 43 -25.32 8.91 12.18
C SER A 43 -26.52 8.15 12.78
N LYS A 44 -27.31 7.46 11.96
CA LYS A 44 -28.39 6.57 12.41
C LYS A 44 -27.93 5.19 12.88
N GLN A 45 -26.79 4.68 12.35
CA GLN A 45 -26.24 3.38 12.74
C GLN A 45 -25.43 3.41 14.04
N LEU A 46 -24.90 4.56 14.44
CA LEU A 46 -24.10 4.72 15.68
C LEU A 46 -24.90 4.46 16.98
N ASN A 47 -26.22 4.47 16.92
CA ASN A 47 -27.11 4.30 18.10
C ASN A 47 -27.73 2.90 18.23
N SER A 48 -27.47 1.96 17.34
CA SER A 48 -27.92 0.57 17.51
C SER A 48 -26.75 -0.32 17.93
N GLU A 49 -26.88 -1.09 19.00
CA GLU A 49 -25.94 -2.15 19.35
C GLU A 49 -25.79 -3.11 18.16
N ASN A 50 -24.77 -2.89 17.36
CA ASN A 50 -24.50 -3.76 16.22
C ASN A 50 -23.98 -5.10 16.73
N LYS A 51 -24.80 -6.14 16.69
CA LYS A 51 -24.44 -7.49 17.12
C LYS A 51 -23.26 -8.12 16.35
N TRP A 52 -22.91 -7.56 15.21
CA TRP A 52 -21.88 -8.07 14.31
C TRP A 52 -20.52 -7.40 14.48
N ILE A 53 -20.53 -6.10 14.76
CA ILE A 53 -19.32 -5.26 14.81
C ILE A 53 -19.37 -4.40 16.05
N GLU A 54 -18.32 -4.39 16.85
CA GLU A 54 -18.11 -3.45 17.95
C GLU A 54 -17.18 -2.34 17.47
N SER A 55 -17.64 -1.10 17.48
CA SER A 55 -16.80 0.07 17.26
C SER A 55 -15.93 0.34 18.47
N LEU A 56 -14.70 0.81 18.24
CA LEU A 56 -13.75 1.20 19.28
C LEU A 56 -13.42 2.69 19.19
N ASP A 57 -14.40 3.51 18.84
CA ASP A 57 -14.25 4.96 18.57
C ASP A 57 -13.77 5.77 19.77
N ASP A 58 -13.94 5.24 20.98
CA ASP A 58 -13.42 5.85 22.20
C ASP A 58 -11.95 5.53 22.50
N TYR A 59 -11.31 4.71 21.67
CA TYR A 59 -9.95 4.24 21.91
C TYR A 59 -8.97 4.70 20.83
N ILE A 60 -7.76 5.02 21.28
CA ILE A 60 -6.56 5.12 20.44
C ILE A 60 -5.89 3.76 20.46
N GLY A 61 -5.56 3.22 19.29
CA GLY A 61 -4.76 2.02 19.13
C GLY A 61 -3.33 2.36 18.72
N LEU A 62 -2.35 1.91 19.48
CA LEU A 62 -0.96 1.87 19.05
C LEU A 62 -0.62 0.45 18.65
N LYS A 63 -0.04 0.26 17.47
CA LYS A 63 0.35 -1.05 16.95
C LYS A 63 1.80 -1.00 16.49
N LEU A 64 2.56 -2.00 16.92
CA LEU A 64 3.90 -2.28 16.41
C LEU A 64 3.83 -3.53 15.54
N GLY A 65 4.39 -3.46 14.34
CA GLY A 65 4.48 -4.56 13.40
C GLY A 65 5.89 -4.77 12.89
N VAL A 66 6.20 -6.03 12.59
CA VAL A 66 7.36 -6.41 11.79
C VAL A 66 6.85 -7.10 10.54
N SER A 67 7.33 -6.66 9.39
CA SER A 67 6.90 -7.18 8.09
C SER A 67 8.10 -7.30 7.16
N ASN A 68 7.97 -8.15 6.14
CA ASN A 68 8.81 -7.96 4.97
C ASN A 68 8.21 -6.83 4.12
N ASN A 69 9.03 -6.14 3.38
CA ASN A 69 8.60 -5.22 2.32
C ASN A 69 9.53 -5.41 1.13
N ILE A 70 9.42 -6.55 0.48
CA ILE A 70 10.27 -6.87 -0.66
C ILE A 70 9.51 -6.44 -1.91
N GLU A 71 9.77 -5.24 -2.37
CA GLU A 71 9.41 -4.83 -3.71
C GLU A 71 10.56 -5.20 -4.65
N THR A 72 10.33 -6.18 -5.50
CA THR A 72 11.33 -6.67 -6.45
C THR A 72 11.03 -6.14 -7.84
N PHE A 73 12.08 -5.73 -8.54
CA PHE A 73 11.99 -5.28 -9.92
C PHE A 73 12.67 -6.26 -10.84
N SER A 74 11.96 -6.76 -11.83
CA SER A 74 12.55 -7.51 -12.93
C SER A 74 12.58 -6.63 -14.18
N LEU A 75 13.78 -6.33 -14.65
CA LEU A 75 14.02 -5.58 -15.88
C LEU A 75 14.44 -6.56 -16.97
N ASN A 76 13.69 -6.61 -18.06
CA ASN A 76 14.09 -7.39 -19.24
C ASN A 76 14.70 -6.45 -20.28
N VAL A 77 15.98 -6.63 -20.55
CA VAL A 77 16.74 -5.83 -21.52
C VAL A 77 17.47 -6.80 -22.44
N ASN A 78 17.17 -6.77 -23.75
CA ASN A 78 17.83 -7.61 -24.76
C ASN A 78 17.88 -9.10 -24.37
N ASP A 79 16.73 -9.69 -24.03
CA ASP A 79 16.54 -11.10 -23.59
C ASP A 79 17.23 -11.45 -22.25
N ASN A 80 17.87 -10.50 -21.58
CA ASN A 80 18.41 -10.67 -20.24
C ASN A 80 17.43 -10.17 -19.17
N THR A 81 17.25 -10.95 -18.12
CA THR A 81 16.40 -10.57 -16.96
C THR A 81 17.28 -10.16 -15.79
N TYR A 82 17.18 -8.89 -15.39
CA TYR A 82 17.82 -8.35 -14.19
C TYR A 82 16.80 -8.36 -13.06
N THR A 83 17.08 -9.10 -12.00
CA THR A 83 16.18 -9.18 -10.83
C THR A 83 16.79 -8.40 -9.67
N LEU A 84 16.28 -7.21 -9.43
CA LEU A 84 16.79 -6.27 -8.43
C LEU A 84 16.01 -6.39 -7.13
N TYR A 85 16.75 -6.55 -6.03
CA TYR A 85 16.23 -6.66 -4.68
C TYR A 85 16.83 -5.58 -3.79
N PRO A 86 16.03 -4.95 -2.91
CA PRO A 86 16.58 -4.14 -1.83
C PRO A 86 17.10 -5.07 -0.72
N ASN A 87 18.16 -4.66 -0.03
CA ASN A 87 18.65 -5.36 1.15
C ASN A 87 17.81 -4.98 2.39
N THR A 88 16.52 -5.33 2.36
CA THR A 88 15.54 -5.04 3.41
C THR A 88 14.70 -6.28 3.66
N SER A 89 15.21 -7.19 4.51
CA SER A 89 14.46 -8.41 4.83
C SER A 89 13.30 -8.14 5.76
N ASN A 90 13.47 -7.25 6.74
CA ASN A 90 12.48 -6.94 7.75
C ASN A 90 12.32 -5.43 7.98
N VAL A 91 11.08 -4.98 8.02
CA VAL A 91 10.68 -3.58 8.20
C VAL A 91 9.88 -3.46 9.49
N ALA A 92 10.26 -2.52 10.36
CA ALA A 92 9.45 -2.15 11.51
C ALA A 92 8.39 -1.14 11.10
N ARG A 93 7.17 -1.31 11.60
CA ARG A 93 6.04 -0.40 11.36
C ARG A 93 5.40 0.01 12.66
N LEU A 94 5.21 1.31 12.82
CA LEU A 94 4.47 1.92 13.92
C LEU A 94 3.14 2.45 13.39
N TYR A 95 2.05 2.10 14.06
CA TYR A 95 0.71 2.55 13.67
C TYR A 95 0.08 3.34 14.81
N PHE A 96 -0.60 4.40 14.42
CA PHE A 96 -1.51 5.16 15.26
C PHE A 96 -2.91 5.05 14.65
N ASN A 97 -3.84 4.47 15.40
CA ASN A 97 -5.20 4.19 14.95
C ASN A 97 -6.19 4.93 15.86
N PHE A 98 -7.05 5.74 15.25
CA PHE A 98 -8.11 6.42 15.97
C PHE A 98 -9.34 6.57 15.09
N ARG A 99 -10.46 5.99 15.52
CA ARG A 99 -11.73 6.00 14.77
C ARG A 99 -11.52 5.53 13.33
N MET A 100 -11.87 6.38 12.35
CA MET A 100 -11.74 6.06 10.93
C MET A 100 -10.33 6.24 10.37
N ILE A 101 -9.40 6.81 11.13
CA ILE A 101 -8.06 7.16 10.68
C ILE A 101 -7.05 6.16 11.21
N SER A 102 -6.20 5.67 10.34
CA SER A 102 -5.02 4.88 10.70
C SER A 102 -3.81 5.48 9.99
N LEU A 103 -2.79 5.84 10.75
CA LEU A 103 -1.51 6.34 10.25
C LEU A 103 -0.44 5.30 10.51
N TYR A 104 0.51 5.14 9.60
CA TYR A 104 1.69 4.36 9.88
C TYR A 104 2.97 5.03 9.39
N TYR A 105 4.04 4.70 10.07
CA TYR A 105 5.42 4.98 9.70
C TYR A 105 6.19 3.67 9.65
N SER A 106 6.98 3.47 8.61
CA SER A 106 7.83 2.30 8.45
C SER A 106 9.29 2.68 8.20
N TYR A 107 10.21 1.90 8.75
CA TYR A 107 11.64 2.04 8.56
C TYR A 107 12.34 0.68 8.67
N VAL A 108 13.58 0.60 8.21
CA VAL A 108 14.41 -0.60 8.22
C VAL A 108 15.43 -0.53 9.34
N PRO A 109 15.20 -1.19 10.49
CA PRO A 109 16.17 -1.21 11.60
C PRO A 109 17.26 -2.25 11.34
N LEU A 110 18.53 -1.86 11.50
CA LEU A 110 19.69 -2.76 11.29
C LEU A 110 19.75 -3.93 12.28
N PHE A 111 19.11 -3.82 13.45
CA PHE A 111 19.11 -4.88 14.46
C PHE A 111 18.15 -6.03 14.14
N LEU A 112 17.26 -5.88 13.16
CA LEU A 112 16.37 -6.98 12.76
C LEU A 112 17.15 -7.97 11.87
N PRO A 113 16.90 -9.28 12.03
CA PRO A 113 17.59 -10.32 11.26
C PRO A 113 17.48 -10.09 9.75
N GLY A 114 18.57 -10.26 9.02
CA GLY A 114 18.64 -10.11 7.57
C GLY A 114 18.72 -8.67 7.07
N ASN A 115 18.90 -7.68 7.96
CA ASN A 115 19.13 -6.28 7.62
C ASN A 115 20.60 -5.85 7.87
N ASN A 116 21.49 -6.77 8.17
CA ASN A 116 22.87 -6.52 8.57
C ASN A 116 23.92 -7.16 7.64
N ASP A 117 23.53 -7.52 6.43
CA ASP A 117 24.39 -8.14 5.42
C ASP A 117 24.85 -7.13 4.34
N ASP A 118 25.10 -5.90 4.77
CA ASP A 118 25.54 -4.79 3.92
C ASP A 118 26.85 -5.08 3.19
N ASP A 119 27.74 -5.90 3.78
CA ASP A 119 29.02 -6.28 3.18
C ASP A 119 28.86 -7.11 1.90
N THR A 120 27.76 -7.84 1.75
CA THR A 120 27.52 -8.67 0.57
C THR A 120 26.47 -8.07 -0.36
N LYS A 121 25.40 -7.49 0.19
CA LYS A 121 24.23 -7.00 -0.56
C LYS A 121 24.18 -5.49 -0.72
N GLY A 122 25.15 -4.78 -0.13
CA GLY A 122 25.15 -3.33 -0.08
C GLY A 122 24.08 -2.77 0.83
N LYS A 123 24.21 -1.47 1.11
CA LYS A 123 23.31 -0.77 2.02
C LYS A 123 22.01 -0.38 1.33
N THR A 124 20.89 -0.67 1.96
CA THR A 124 19.57 -0.17 1.56
C THR A 124 18.98 0.76 2.62
N SER A 125 18.42 1.87 2.18
CA SER A 125 17.61 2.77 2.99
C SER A 125 16.17 2.73 2.49
N SER A 126 15.22 2.45 3.38
CA SER A 126 13.80 2.46 3.03
C SER A 126 12.98 3.14 4.12
N VAL A 127 12.06 3.99 3.70
CA VAL A 127 11.11 4.69 4.55
C VAL A 127 9.75 4.71 3.89
N GLY A 128 8.71 4.51 4.68
CA GLY A 128 7.32 4.54 4.20
C GLY A 128 6.38 5.22 5.19
N TYR A 129 5.35 5.83 4.64
CA TYR A 129 4.25 6.47 5.36
C TYR A 129 2.93 6.00 4.77
N GLY A 130 1.92 5.85 5.59
CA GLY A 130 0.59 5.54 5.10
C GLY A 130 -0.51 6.14 5.93
N LEU A 131 -1.62 6.35 5.25
CA LEU A 131 -2.86 6.86 5.79
C LEU A 131 -4.00 5.96 5.30
N ASP A 132 -4.74 5.38 6.23
CA ASP A 132 -5.96 4.64 5.92
C ASP A 132 -7.16 5.40 6.46
N PHE A 133 -8.17 5.47 5.65
CA PHE A 133 -9.49 5.99 5.96
C PHE A 133 -10.51 4.87 5.84
N THR A 134 -11.26 4.58 6.91
CA THR A 134 -12.35 3.60 6.85
C THR A 134 -13.66 4.26 7.26
N PHE A 135 -14.54 4.41 6.31
CA PHE A 135 -15.84 5.04 6.47
C PHE A 135 -16.94 4.02 6.19
N ALA A 136 -17.76 3.67 7.16
CA ALA A 136 -18.89 2.74 7.04
C ALA A 136 -18.75 1.63 5.97
N LYS A 137 -18.93 1.96 4.69
CA LYS A 137 -18.85 1.05 3.55
C LYS A 137 -17.62 1.27 2.67
N VAL A 138 -16.98 2.45 2.74
CA VAL A 138 -15.80 2.81 1.94
C VAL A 138 -14.54 2.72 2.80
N SER A 139 -13.50 2.12 2.27
CA SER A 139 -12.16 2.19 2.84
C SER A 139 -11.20 2.69 1.77
N THR A 140 -10.38 3.68 2.13
CA THR A 140 -9.33 4.22 1.26
C THR A 140 -8.00 4.14 2.00
N SER A 141 -6.99 3.60 1.37
CA SER A 141 -5.60 3.64 1.82
C SER A 141 -4.77 4.46 0.85
N LEU A 142 -3.78 5.16 1.38
CA LEU A 142 -2.78 5.88 0.62
C LEU A 142 -1.43 5.67 1.29
N SER A 143 -0.41 5.28 0.52
CA SER A 143 0.96 5.13 1.01
C SER A 143 1.95 5.88 0.14
N TYR A 144 3.05 6.26 0.75
CA TYR A 144 4.27 6.74 0.11
C TYR A 144 5.43 5.90 0.61
N ASP A 145 6.20 5.35 -0.32
CA ASP A 145 7.39 4.57 -0.03
C ASP A 145 8.57 5.09 -0.86
N ARG A 146 9.76 5.17 -0.22
CA ARG A 146 11.02 5.49 -0.87
C ARG A 146 12.05 4.45 -0.45
N THR A 147 12.67 3.83 -1.44
CA THR A 147 13.75 2.85 -1.23
C THR A 147 14.94 3.23 -2.10
N GLU A 148 16.14 3.19 -1.52
CA GLU A 148 17.43 3.50 -2.16
C GLU A 148 18.42 2.41 -1.84
N GLY A 149 19.16 1.97 -2.85
CA GLY A 149 20.12 0.88 -2.76
C GLY A 149 19.50 -0.48 -3.06
N TYR A 150 19.98 -1.13 -4.11
CA TYR A 150 19.54 -2.43 -4.59
C TYR A 150 20.74 -3.30 -4.95
N TYR A 151 20.55 -4.60 -4.98
CA TYR A 151 21.51 -5.56 -5.49
C TYR A 151 20.88 -6.47 -6.54
N LEU A 152 21.67 -7.05 -7.41
CA LEU A 152 21.25 -7.98 -8.44
C LEU A 152 21.15 -9.40 -7.85
N LYS A 153 19.93 -9.87 -7.62
CA LYS A 153 19.68 -11.19 -7.02
C LYS A 153 20.26 -12.33 -7.85
N ASN A 154 20.25 -12.21 -9.16
CA ASN A 154 20.77 -13.18 -10.10
C ASN A 154 22.19 -12.83 -10.60
N THR A 155 23.07 -12.37 -9.71
CA THR A 155 24.48 -12.00 -9.99
C THR A 155 25.23 -13.13 -10.68
N LEU A 156 25.08 -14.38 -10.25
CA LEU A 156 25.72 -15.56 -10.85
C LEU A 156 25.44 -15.70 -12.36
N PHE A 157 24.33 -15.18 -12.85
CA PHE A 157 24.01 -15.23 -14.29
C PHE A 157 24.89 -14.28 -15.11
N TYR A 158 25.35 -13.19 -14.50
CA TYR A 158 26.16 -12.14 -15.13
C TYR A 158 27.64 -12.26 -14.78
N ASP A 159 27.95 -12.71 -13.56
CA ASP A 159 29.29 -13.02 -13.10
C ASP A 159 29.36 -14.51 -12.70
N ARG A 160 29.89 -15.32 -13.59
CA ARG A 160 29.97 -16.77 -13.41
C ARG A 160 31.03 -17.20 -12.39
N THR A 161 31.86 -16.25 -11.93
CA THR A 161 32.87 -16.48 -10.87
C THR A 161 32.31 -16.24 -9.47
N TRP A 162 31.10 -15.64 -9.39
CA TRP A 162 30.42 -15.35 -8.13
C TRP A 162 30.00 -16.63 -7.40
N GLU A 163 30.35 -16.72 -6.11
CA GLU A 163 29.98 -17.82 -5.21
C GLU A 163 29.10 -17.30 -4.06
N PRO A 164 28.27 -18.17 -3.42
CA PRO A 164 27.48 -17.77 -2.25
C PRO A 164 28.37 -17.28 -1.09
N GLY A 165 28.21 -16.01 -0.75
CA GLY A 165 29.04 -15.30 0.24
C GLY A 165 29.86 -14.14 -0.36
N ASP A 166 30.01 -14.12 -1.67
CA ASP A 166 30.62 -13.01 -2.37
C ASP A 166 29.69 -11.79 -2.44
N GLU A 167 30.29 -10.63 -2.71
CA GLU A 167 29.55 -9.39 -2.93
C GLU A 167 28.69 -9.51 -4.20
N TYR A 168 27.41 -9.15 -4.09
CA TYR A 168 26.51 -9.08 -5.23
C TYR A 168 26.83 -7.88 -6.12
N ILE A 169 26.37 -7.89 -7.37
CA ILE A 169 26.41 -6.69 -8.21
C ILE A 169 25.45 -5.65 -7.58
N LEU A 170 26.00 -4.49 -7.19
CA LEU A 170 25.30 -3.47 -6.42
C LEU A 170 24.81 -2.30 -7.28
N PHE A 171 23.66 -1.75 -6.88
CA PHE A 171 23.04 -0.55 -7.45
C PHE A 171 22.75 0.47 -6.32
N PRO A 172 23.79 1.06 -5.71
CA PRO A 172 23.63 1.91 -4.52
C PRO A 172 22.83 3.20 -4.79
N ASN A 173 22.88 3.69 -6.04
CA ASN A 173 22.20 4.93 -6.47
C ASN A 173 20.83 4.67 -7.14
N LEU A 174 20.37 3.43 -7.15
CA LEU A 174 19.02 3.12 -7.65
C LEU A 174 18.01 3.52 -6.59
N VAL A 175 17.13 4.45 -6.95
CA VAL A 175 16.07 4.96 -6.08
C VAL A 175 14.71 4.64 -6.68
N THR A 176 13.83 4.11 -5.87
CA THR A 176 12.41 3.99 -6.18
C THR A 176 11.59 4.86 -5.24
N LYS A 177 10.58 5.52 -5.79
CA LYS A 177 9.60 6.31 -5.05
C LYS A 177 8.23 5.91 -5.54
N SER A 178 7.32 5.55 -4.65
CA SER A 178 5.95 5.18 -5.02
C SER A 178 4.92 5.90 -4.16
N ILE A 179 3.82 6.24 -4.78
CA ILE A 179 2.56 6.60 -4.13
C ILE A 179 1.56 5.56 -4.60
N GLU A 180 0.99 4.83 -3.65
CA GLU A 180 -0.03 3.82 -3.92
C GLU A 180 -1.30 4.13 -3.16
N GLY A 181 -2.44 3.94 -3.80
CA GLY A 181 -3.73 4.07 -3.18
C GLY A 181 -4.65 2.92 -3.57
N GLU A 182 -5.52 2.58 -2.64
CA GLU A 182 -6.59 1.61 -2.82
C GLU A 182 -7.89 2.19 -2.26
N THR A 183 -8.94 2.21 -3.07
CA THR A 183 -10.29 2.57 -2.61
C THR A 183 -11.22 1.39 -2.84
N SER A 184 -11.89 0.96 -1.79
CA SER A 184 -12.73 -0.23 -1.79
C SER A 184 -14.10 0.03 -1.16
N TYR A 185 -15.11 -0.69 -1.63
CA TYR A 185 -16.48 -0.59 -1.14
C TYR A 185 -16.99 -1.94 -0.67
N LYS A 186 -17.35 -2.08 0.61
CA LYS A 186 -17.93 -3.32 1.14
C LYS A 186 -19.44 -3.36 0.91
N LEU A 187 -19.93 -4.44 0.33
CA LEU A 187 -21.38 -4.61 0.09
C LEU A 187 -22.13 -5.05 1.36
N ASN A 188 -21.52 -5.90 2.18
CA ASN A 188 -22.15 -6.39 3.41
C ASN A 188 -21.84 -5.45 4.60
N PRO A 189 -22.84 -4.76 5.19
CA PRO A 189 -22.64 -3.88 6.34
C PRO A 189 -22.17 -4.64 7.60
N ASN A 190 -22.47 -5.93 7.72
CA ASN A 190 -22.10 -6.77 8.85
C ASN A 190 -20.62 -7.22 8.83
N PHE A 191 -19.91 -6.97 7.74
CA PHE A 191 -18.49 -7.26 7.62
C PHE A 191 -17.66 -6.02 7.97
N SER A 192 -16.60 -6.18 8.76
CA SER A 192 -15.65 -5.12 9.09
C SER A 192 -14.26 -5.42 8.56
N ARG A 193 -13.81 -4.63 7.58
CA ARG A 193 -12.42 -4.68 7.09
C ARG A 193 -11.46 -4.15 8.16
N SER A 194 -11.83 -3.07 8.86
CA SER A 194 -11.00 -2.46 9.91
C SER A 194 -10.76 -3.37 11.12
N ALA A 195 -11.61 -4.38 11.36
CA ALA A 195 -11.37 -5.36 12.41
C ALA A 195 -10.12 -6.24 12.17
N VAL A 196 -9.67 -6.35 10.92
CA VAL A 196 -8.50 -7.14 10.51
C VAL A 196 -7.30 -6.25 10.14
N SER A 197 -7.51 -5.10 9.49
CA SER A 197 -6.45 -4.22 9.01
C SER A 197 -5.92 -3.27 10.09
N SER A 198 -6.72 -2.30 10.50
CA SER A 198 -6.35 -1.26 11.48
C SER A 198 -6.71 -1.59 12.92
N GLN A 199 -7.58 -2.59 13.14
CA GLN A 199 -8.12 -2.98 14.44
C GLN A 199 -8.84 -1.83 15.18
N THR A 200 -9.43 -0.88 14.45
CA THR A 200 -10.28 0.19 15.02
C THR A 200 -11.70 -0.27 15.34
N SER A 201 -12.04 -1.49 14.96
CA SER A 201 -13.27 -2.19 15.34
C SER A 201 -13.00 -3.65 15.66
N ARG A 202 -14.02 -4.35 16.15
CA ARG A 202 -13.98 -5.80 16.38
C ARG A 202 -15.11 -6.48 15.63
N GLN A 203 -14.80 -7.52 14.89
CA GLN A 203 -15.82 -8.41 14.33
C GLN A 203 -16.26 -9.38 15.43
N LEU A 204 -17.52 -9.39 15.81
CA LEU A 204 -18.06 -10.21 16.88
C LEU A 204 -18.69 -11.51 16.39
N GLN A 205 -19.16 -11.55 15.15
CA GLN A 205 -19.72 -12.70 14.47
C GLN A 205 -19.09 -12.87 13.10
N SER A 206 -19.01 -14.11 12.64
CA SER A 206 -18.41 -14.44 11.34
C SER A 206 -19.19 -13.82 10.20
N ALA A 207 -18.52 -13.09 9.34
CA ALA A 207 -19.14 -12.41 8.20
C ALA A 207 -18.17 -12.33 7.02
N GLY A 208 -18.70 -12.17 5.83
CA GLY A 208 -17.93 -11.90 4.62
C GLY A 208 -18.60 -10.85 3.76
N SER A 209 -17.85 -10.28 2.84
CA SER A 209 -18.35 -9.28 1.90
C SER A 209 -17.69 -9.43 0.54
N PHE A 210 -18.45 -9.20 -0.50
CA PHE A 210 -17.91 -8.86 -1.80
C PHE A 210 -17.45 -7.39 -1.77
N ILE A 211 -16.24 -7.11 -2.31
CA ILE A 211 -15.57 -5.82 -2.21
C ILE A 211 -14.99 -5.44 -3.57
N PRO A 212 -15.70 -4.63 -4.38
CA PRO A 212 -15.10 -3.94 -5.50
C PRO A 212 -14.03 -2.97 -5.01
N THR A 213 -12.91 -2.92 -5.72
CA THR A 213 -11.71 -2.20 -5.31
C THR A 213 -11.06 -1.54 -6.52
N LEU A 214 -10.71 -0.27 -6.37
CA LEU A 214 -9.90 0.49 -7.30
C LEU A 214 -8.50 0.66 -6.71
N ILE A 215 -7.47 0.20 -7.44
CA ILE A 215 -6.06 0.36 -7.09
C ILE A 215 -5.46 1.35 -8.07
N TYR A 216 -4.73 2.32 -7.54
CA TYR A 216 -3.99 3.31 -8.33
C TYR A 216 -2.60 3.49 -7.73
N ARG A 217 -1.58 3.44 -8.59
CA ARG A 217 -0.19 3.51 -8.19
C ARG A 217 0.59 4.40 -9.15
N TYR A 218 1.36 5.32 -8.61
CA TYR A 218 2.36 6.08 -9.33
C TYR A 218 3.72 5.80 -8.74
N TYR A 219 4.67 5.36 -9.57
CA TYR A 219 6.02 5.10 -9.10
C TYR A 219 7.06 5.57 -10.10
N ILE A 220 8.20 5.99 -9.55
CA ILE A 220 9.35 6.48 -10.28
C ILE A 220 10.53 5.59 -9.91
N THR A 221 11.29 5.18 -10.92
CA THR A 221 12.57 4.51 -10.73
C THR A 221 13.65 5.36 -11.36
N GLU A 222 14.64 5.74 -10.57
CA GLU A 222 15.76 6.60 -10.97
C GLU A 222 17.06 5.83 -10.74
N ASN A 223 17.87 5.70 -11.77
CA ASN A 223 19.22 5.13 -11.67
C ASN A 223 20.19 6.11 -12.32
N GLN A 224 21.31 6.37 -11.65
CA GLN A 224 22.38 7.22 -12.16
C GLN A 224 23.69 6.39 -12.33
N PRO A 225 23.73 5.50 -13.32
CA PRO A 225 24.98 4.80 -13.62
C PRO A 225 26.00 5.76 -14.23
N VAL A 226 27.28 5.39 -14.12
CA VAL A 226 28.36 6.07 -14.85
C VAL A 226 28.08 5.91 -16.36
N GLY A 227 27.75 6.99 -17.03
CA GLY A 227 27.49 6.98 -18.48
C GLY A 227 26.05 7.31 -18.94
N GLY A 228 25.12 7.58 -18.02
CA GLY A 228 23.80 8.05 -18.41
C GLY A 228 22.74 7.83 -17.33
N ALA A 229 21.84 8.79 -17.16
CA ALA A 229 20.73 8.65 -16.23
C ALA A 229 19.56 7.89 -16.90
N GLN A 230 19.04 6.88 -16.20
CA GLN A 230 17.81 6.21 -16.59
C GLN A 230 16.70 6.62 -15.63
N HIS A 231 15.56 7.02 -16.19
CA HIS A 231 14.43 7.47 -15.41
C HIS A 231 13.14 6.88 -15.99
N SER A 232 12.40 6.15 -15.17
CA SER A 232 11.08 5.67 -15.55
C SER A 232 9.99 6.26 -14.66
N LYS A 233 8.87 6.61 -15.28
CA LYS A 233 7.64 7.06 -14.60
C LYS A 233 6.52 6.12 -15.00
N ASN A 234 5.86 5.57 -14.00
CA ASN A 234 4.83 4.57 -14.22
C ASN A 234 3.56 4.96 -13.46
N PHE A 235 2.42 4.82 -14.11
CA PHE A 235 1.11 4.97 -13.51
C PHE A 235 0.29 3.73 -13.79
N GLN A 236 -0.23 3.11 -12.74
CA GLN A 236 -1.10 1.93 -12.81
C GLN A 236 -2.49 2.30 -12.32
N LEU A 237 -3.50 1.76 -13.01
CA LEU A 237 -4.89 1.83 -12.59
C LEU A 237 -5.51 0.46 -12.79
N ILE A 238 -6.00 -0.16 -11.71
CA ILE A 238 -6.55 -1.51 -11.72
C ILE A 238 -7.92 -1.49 -11.01
N LEU A 239 -8.91 -2.06 -11.66
CA LEU A 239 -10.22 -2.34 -11.09
C LEU A 239 -10.30 -3.83 -10.78
N GLY A 240 -10.57 -4.16 -9.53
CA GLY A 240 -10.74 -5.52 -9.04
C GLY A 240 -12.04 -5.70 -8.28
N ALA A 241 -12.40 -6.95 -8.03
CA ALA A 241 -13.51 -7.29 -7.16
C ALA A 241 -13.23 -8.63 -6.50
N GLY A 242 -13.26 -8.64 -5.16
CA GLY A 242 -12.90 -9.82 -4.37
C GLY A 242 -13.95 -10.18 -3.35
N TYR A 243 -13.85 -11.40 -2.84
CA TYR A 243 -14.63 -11.82 -1.68
C TYR A 243 -13.71 -12.05 -0.49
N TYR A 244 -14.08 -11.48 0.63
CA TYR A 244 -13.32 -11.54 1.88
C TYR A 244 -14.23 -12.03 3.00
N TYR A 245 -13.69 -12.91 3.84
CA TYR A 245 -14.43 -13.52 4.94
C TYR A 245 -13.60 -13.50 6.22
N THR A 246 -14.25 -13.22 7.33
CA THR A 246 -13.66 -13.31 8.68
C THR A 246 -14.47 -14.30 9.51
N TYR A 247 -13.83 -15.38 9.89
CA TYR A 247 -14.36 -16.35 10.84
C TYR A 247 -13.97 -15.94 12.25
N VAL A 248 -14.95 -15.83 13.14
CA VAL A 248 -14.77 -15.36 14.52
C VAL A 248 -14.97 -16.50 15.51
N LEU A 249 -13.97 -16.68 16.37
CA LEU A 249 -13.98 -17.65 17.46
C LEU A 249 -14.03 -16.93 18.82
N LYS A 250 -14.99 -17.29 19.68
CA LYS A 250 -15.14 -16.74 21.04
C LYS A 250 -15.09 -15.19 21.07
N LYS A 251 -15.61 -14.52 20.05
CA LYS A 251 -15.69 -13.04 19.88
C LYS A 251 -14.34 -12.30 19.83
N ASN A 252 -13.22 -12.94 20.10
CA ASN A 252 -11.91 -12.29 20.19
C ASN A 252 -10.89 -12.84 19.20
N PHE A 253 -10.96 -14.13 18.88
CA PHE A 253 -10.05 -14.73 17.91
C PHE A 253 -10.69 -14.70 16.53
N TYR A 254 -9.87 -14.46 15.51
CA TYR A 254 -10.33 -14.48 14.13
C TYR A 254 -9.35 -15.19 13.20
N ILE A 255 -9.92 -15.76 12.15
CA ILE A 255 -9.22 -16.18 10.95
C ILE A 255 -9.89 -15.45 9.79
N SER A 256 -9.12 -14.78 8.96
CA SER A 256 -9.64 -14.04 7.81
C SER A 256 -8.94 -14.47 6.53
N GLY A 257 -9.64 -14.37 5.42
CA GLY A 257 -9.07 -14.65 4.11
C GLY A 257 -9.91 -14.06 3.00
N GLY A 258 -9.30 -13.89 1.83
CA GLY A 258 -9.97 -13.41 0.65
C GLY A 258 -9.06 -13.39 -0.57
N ALA A 259 -9.70 -13.29 -1.73
CA ALA A 259 -9.01 -13.20 -3.01
C ALA A 259 -9.74 -12.23 -3.93
N MET A 260 -8.96 -11.59 -4.82
CA MET A 260 -9.44 -10.57 -5.73
C MET A 260 -8.74 -10.69 -7.09
N PRO A 261 -9.43 -11.06 -8.15
CA PRO A 261 -9.00 -10.79 -9.52
C PRO A 261 -9.21 -9.31 -9.88
N GLY A 262 -8.38 -8.81 -10.78
CA GLY A 262 -8.47 -7.44 -11.27
C GLY A 262 -7.89 -7.29 -12.67
N LEU A 263 -8.32 -6.23 -13.37
CA LEU A 263 -7.86 -5.86 -14.69
C LEU A 263 -7.58 -4.35 -14.72
N GLY A 264 -6.58 -3.96 -15.48
CA GLY A 264 -6.21 -2.55 -15.56
C GLY A 264 -5.19 -2.24 -16.65
N TYR A 265 -4.59 -1.08 -16.50
CA TYR A 265 -3.57 -0.58 -17.41
C TYR A 265 -2.39 0.04 -16.64
N MET A 266 -1.21 -0.14 -17.21
CA MET A 266 0.00 0.56 -16.83
C MET A 266 0.42 1.51 -17.95
N PHE A 267 0.66 2.76 -17.60
CA PHE A 267 1.22 3.79 -18.46
C PHE A 267 2.66 4.04 -18.02
N THR A 268 3.62 3.78 -18.92
CA THR A 268 5.05 3.90 -18.64
C THR A 268 5.67 4.94 -19.56
N GLY A 269 6.41 5.89 -18.98
CA GLY A 269 7.29 6.81 -19.68
C GLY A 269 8.74 6.53 -19.31
N LEU A 270 9.52 6.09 -20.26
CA LEU A 270 10.95 5.82 -20.12
C LEU A 270 11.75 6.97 -20.72
N LYS A 271 12.72 7.50 -19.97
CA LYS A 271 13.71 8.45 -20.45
C LYS A 271 15.09 7.82 -20.39
N PHE A 272 15.74 7.81 -21.52
CA PHE A 272 17.15 7.42 -21.65
C PHE A 272 17.94 8.67 -22.01
N ASN A 273 19.05 8.90 -21.29
CA ASN A 273 20.04 9.90 -21.70
C ASN A 273 21.29 9.12 -22.11
N HIS A 274 21.51 9.04 -23.41
CA HIS A 274 22.69 8.42 -23.98
C HIS A 274 23.41 9.41 -24.86
N ALA A 275 24.69 9.70 -24.58
CA ALA A 275 25.53 10.61 -25.36
C ALA A 275 24.94 12.02 -25.62
N GLY A 276 24.11 12.55 -24.71
CA GLY A 276 23.52 13.89 -24.82
C GLY A 276 22.18 13.94 -25.55
N GLU A 277 21.67 12.81 -26.06
CA GLU A 277 20.33 12.69 -26.62
C GLU A 277 19.35 12.15 -25.59
N ASN A 278 18.19 12.84 -25.45
CA ASN A 278 17.10 12.40 -24.59
C ASN A 278 16.05 11.68 -25.43
N GLU A 279 15.99 10.37 -25.32
CA GLU A 279 14.90 9.59 -25.90
C GLU A 279 13.78 9.37 -24.87
N VAL A 280 12.54 9.61 -25.27
CA VAL A 280 11.35 9.37 -24.44
C VAL A 280 10.46 8.35 -25.12
N VAL A 281 10.27 7.20 -24.49
CA VAL A 281 9.39 6.14 -24.97
C VAL A 281 8.18 6.03 -24.05
N ASN A 282 6.98 6.24 -24.58
CA ASN A 282 5.73 6.06 -23.85
C ASN A 282 5.04 4.76 -24.27
N LYS A 283 4.64 3.95 -23.31
CA LYS A 283 3.91 2.69 -23.54
C LYS A 283 2.68 2.60 -22.64
N SER A 284 1.63 1.99 -23.16
CA SER A 284 0.41 1.63 -22.42
C SER A 284 0.24 0.11 -22.50
N ILE A 285 0.13 -0.55 -21.36
CA ILE A 285 0.19 -2.01 -21.26
C ILE A 285 -0.99 -2.49 -20.42
N PRO A 286 -1.84 -3.42 -20.92
CA PRO A 286 -2.88 -4.05 -20.11
C PRO A 286 -2.26 -4.91 -19.01
N ILE A 287 -2.84 -4.89 -17.81
CA ILE A 287 -2.41 -5.65 -16.64
C ILE A 287 -3.56 -6.53 -16.16
N GLY A 288 -3.27 -7.82 -15.94
CA GLY A 288 -4.10 -8.71 -15.14
C GLY A 288 -3.53 -8.82 -13.73
N LEU A 289 -4.38 -8.75 -12.71
CA LEU A 289 -4.02 -8.90 -11.31
C LEU A 289 -4.76 -10.09 -10.70
N ILE A 290 -4.06 -10.89 -9.92
CA ILE A 290 -4.65 -11.80 -8.94
C ILE A 290 -4.01 -11.48 -7.60
N SER A 291 -4.82 -11.19 -6.59
CA SER A 291 -4.34 -10.96 -5.23
C SER A 291 -5.09 -11.84 -4.24
N GLY A 292 -4.41 -12.20 -3.17
CA GLY A 292 -4.98 -12.96 -2.05
C GLY A 292 -4.43 -12.49 -0.73
N GLN A 293 -5.22 -12.66 0.32
CA GLN A 293 -4.79 -12.32 1.68
C GLN A 293 -5.32 -13.33 2.69
N ALA A 294 -4.59 -13.49 3.78
CA ALA A 294 -4.99 -14.28 4.93
C ALA A 294 -4.52 -13.59 6.22
N GLY A 295 -5.22 -13.82 7.31
CA GLY A 295 -4.84 -13.28 8.60
C GLY A 295 -5.40 -14.12 9.74
N VAL A 296 -4.68 -14.15 10.84
CA VAL A 296 -5.11 -14.76 12.09
C VAL A 296 -4.76 -13.82 13.25
N GLY A 297 -5.58 -13.77 14.24
CA GLY A 297 -5.25 -12.92 15.38
C GLY A 297 -6.24 -13.00 16.54
N TYR A 298 -5.82 -12.32 17.58
CA TYR A 298 -6.61 -11.99 18.75
C TYR A 298 -6.93 -10.49 18.71
N ASN A 299 -8.19 -10.14 18.78
CA ASN A 299 -8.67 -8.75 18.77
C ASN A 299 -9.57 -8.52 20.01
N GLY A 300 -8.95 -8.39 21.20
CA GLY A 300 -9.64 -8.01 22.43
C GLY A 300 -9.91 -6.50 22.48
N ARG A 301 -10.56 -6.01 23.56
CA ARG A 301 -10.87 -4.58 23.68
C ARG A 301 -9.63 -3.70 23.89
N LEU A 302 -8.68 -4.15 24.73
CA LEU A 302 -7.48 -3.38 25.06
C LEU A 302 -6.26 -3.89 24.33
N PHE A 303 -6.06 -5.19 24.26
CA PHE A 303 -4.91 -5.81 23.62
C PHE A 303 -5.32 -6.54 22.35
N TYR A 304 -4.46 -6.51 21.36
CA TYR A 304 -4.62 -7.24 20.12
C TYR A 304 -3.27 -7.65 19.54
N ALA A 305 -3.23 -8.79 18.87
CA ALA A 305 -2.04 -9.32 18.21
C ALA A 305 -2.45 -10.24 17.06
N GLY A 306 -1.57 -10.39 16.10
CA GLY A 306 -1.86 -11.29 14.99
C GLY A 306 -0.76 -11.38 13.96
N ALA A 307 -1.07 -12.14 12.93
CA ALA A 307 -0.28 -12.26 11.74
C ALA A 307 -1.16 -12.06 10.50
N TYR A 308 -0.59 -11.45 9.51
CA TYR A 308 -1.24 -11.14 8.24
C TYR A 308 -0.32 -11.51 7.08
N TRP A 309 -0.87 -12.05 6.03
CA TRP A 309 -0.21 -12.38 4.79
C TRP A 309 -1.00 -11.86 3.61
N SER A 310 -0.31 -11.36 2.62
CA SER A 310 -0.91 -11.08 1.32
C SER A 310 0.07 -11.40 0.20
N GLY A 311 -0.48 -11.75 -0.94
CA GLY A 311 0.29 -11.97 -2.15
C GLY A 311 -0.47 -11.45 -3.35
N SER A 312 0.26 -10.89 -4.30
CA SER A 312 -0.32 -10.49 -5.58
C SER A 312 0.61 -10.85 -6.72
N ASN A 313 -0.01 -11.15 -7.85
CA ASN A 313 0.68 -11.38 -9.11
C ASN A 313 0.03 -10.49 -10.16
N ALA A 314 0.81 -9.54 -10.67
CA ALA A 314 0.39 -8.67 -11.75
C ALA A 314 1.20 -9.03 -12.99
N GLY A 315 0.54 -9.65 -13.97
CA GLY A 315 1.14 -10.05 -15.24
C GLY A 315 0.78 -9.09 -16.37
N TYR A 316 1.76 -8.76 -17.20
CA TYR A 316 1.52 -8.04 -18.45
C TYR A 316 2.38 -8.61 -19.58
N LYS A 317 1.80 -8.66 -20.79
CA LYS A 317 2.49 -9.09 -22.00
C LYS A 317 2.68 -7.87 -22.92
N PRO A 318 3.91 -7.39 -23.11
CA PRO A 318 4.15 -6.33 -24.09
C PRO A 318 3.74 -6.78 -25.49
N LYS A 319 3.16 -5.89 -26.27
CA LYS A 319 2.85 -6.15 -27.68
C LYS A 319 4.16 -6.51 -28.40
N ASN A 320 4.20 -7.62 -29.10
CA ASN A 320 5.36 -8.17 -29.84
C ASN A 320 6.50 -8.75 -28.96
N ALA A 321 6.24 -9.12 -27.70
CA ALA A 321 7.21 -9.86 -26.89
C ALA A 321 6.69 -11.26 -26.57
N THR A 322 7.59 -12.24 -26.61
CA THR A 322 7.34 -13.62 -26.12
C THR A 322 7.36 -13.69 -24.60
N ALA A 323 7.98 -12.73 -23.93
CA ALA A 323 8.12 -12.71 -22.48
C ALA A 323 6.92 -12.03 -21.79
N VAL A 324 6.37 -12.70 -20.79
CA VAL A 324 5.42 -12.11 -19.83
C VAL A 324 6.24 -11.50 -18.69
N ASN A 325 6.16 -10.19 -18.50
CA ASN A 325 6.72 -9.56 -17.32
C ASN A 325 5.73 -9.75 -16.16
N THR A 326 6.20 -10.31 -15.08
CA THR A 326 5.38 -10.58 -13.90
C THR A 326 5.97 -9.81 -12.72
N ASN A 327 5.16 -9.01 -12.07
CA ASN A 327 5.48 -8.41 -10.78
C ASN A 327 4.73 -9.18 -9.71
N SER A 328 5.46 -9.97 -8.92
CA SER A 328 4.91 -10.75 -7.82
C SER A 328 5.31 -10.10 -6.52
N THR A 329 4.35 -9.85 -5.65
CA THR A 329 4.60 -9.37 -4.30
C THR A 329 4.15 -10.40 -3.30
N PHE A 330 4.94 -10.60 -2.27
CA PHE A 330 4.58 -11.38 -1.10
C PHE A 330 4.85 -10.54 0.13
N TYR A 331 3.82 -10.35 0.94
CA TYR A 331 3.87 -9.56 2.15
C TYR A 331 3.41 -10.39 3.34
N TYR A 332 4.15 -10.31 4.43
CA TYR A 332 3.70 -10.79 5.73
C TYR A 332 3.93 -9.72 6.81
N GLN A 333 3.13 -9.75 7.83
CA GLN A 333 3.26 -8.89 9.00
C GLN A 333 2.89 -9.65 10.26
N PHE A 334 3.73 -9.57 11.28
CA PHE A 334 3.40 -9.90 12.66
C PHE A 334 3.20 -8.61 13.42
N PHE A 335 2.19 -8.53 14.26
CA PHE A 335 1.91 -7.30 14.99
C PHE A 335 1.37 -7.57 16.39
N VAL A 336 1.64 -6.60 17.27
CA VAL A 336 1.03 -6.46 18.57
C VAL A 336 0.55 -5.03 18.75
N GLY A 337 -0.51 -4.84 19.51
CA GLY A 337 -1.03 -3.52 19.75
C GLY A 337 -1.82 -3.43 21.05
N TYR A 338 -1.88 -2.21 21.53
CA TYR A 338 -2.61 -1.87 22.75
C TYR A 338 -3.51 -0.65 22.50
N ARG A 339 -4.68 -0.65 23.15
CA ARG A 339 -5.66 0.43 23.09
C ARG A 339 -5.83 1.07 24.44
N PHE A 340 -5.91 2.38 24.46
CA PHE A 340 -6.22 3.17 25.63
C PHE A 340 -7.31 4.18 25.31
N LYS A 341 -8.05 4.62 26.29
CA LYS A 341 -9.13 5.60 26.09
C LYS A 341 -8.56 6.90 25.54
N ALA A 342 -9.15 7.38 24.45
CA ALA A 342 -8.78 8.64 23.86
C ALA A 342 -9.07 9.81 24.82
N PRO A 343 -8.16 10.77 24.98
CA PRO A 343 -8.39 11.99 25.74
C PRO A 343 -9.63 12.74 25.25
N LYS A 344 -10.35 13.39 26.18
CA LYS A 344 -11.60 14.10 25.85
C LYS A 344 -11.39 15.19 24.77
N PHE A 345 -10.26 15.89 24.83
CA PHE A 345 -9.96 16.97 23.85
C PHE A 345 -9.86 16.40 22.44
N LEU A 346 -9.19 15.25 22.26
CA LEU A 346 -9.03 14.63 20.93
C LEU A 346 -10.37 14.15 20.36
N ARG A 347 -11.21 13.55 21.19
CA ARG A 347 -12.57 13.16 20.79
C ARG A 347 -13.39 14.35 20.34
N LYS A 348 -13.39 15.42 21.16
CA LYS A 348 -14.11 16.66 20.84
C LYS A 348 -13.60 17.30 19.54
N SER A 349 -12.26 17.46 19.41
CA SER A 349 -11.70 18.05 18.17
C SER A 349 -12.04 17.24 16.92
N TYR A 350 -12.10 15.91 17.05
CA TYR A 350 -12.54 15.07 15.95
C TYR A 350 -14.02 15.28 15.62
N ASP A 351 -14.89 15.32 16.66
CA ASP A 351 -16.32 15.54 16.47
C ASP A 351 -16.57 16.92 15.86
N ASP A 352 -15.91 17.98 16.33
CA ASP A 352 -16.01 19.34 15.78
C ASP A 352 -15.59 19.41 14.30
N VAL A 353 -14.54 18.67 13.89
CA VAL A 353 -14.11 18.60 12.49
C VAL A 353 -15.12 17.82 11.64
N MET A 354 -15.67 16.75 12.17
CA MET A 354 -16.67 15.96 11.44
C MET A 354 -17.97 16.74 11.26
N ASP A 355 -18.43 17.43 12.29
CA ASP A 355 -19.63 18.28 12.21
C ASP A 355 -19.45 19.40 11.16
N PHE A 356 -18.25 20.03 11.12
CA PHE A 356 -17.92 21.05 10.10
C PHE A 356 -17.86 20.49 8.68
N LEU A 357 -17.45 19.23 8.50
CA LEU A 357 -17.39 18.58 7.17
C LEU A 357 -18.77 18.08 6.71
N LEU A 358 -19.75 18.02 7.62
CA LEU A 358 -21.10 17.51 7.41
C LEU A 358 -22.15 18.61 7.19
N GLU A 359 -21.83 19.84 7.61
CA GLU A 359 -22.60 21.05 7.29
C GLU A 359 -22.30 21.55 5.85
#